data_5a80383ccc4fb10cdbb4cfb9c6e601e5
#
_entry.id   5a80383ccc4fb10cdbb4cfb9c6e601e5
#
_cell.length_a   1.000
_cell.length_b   1.000
_cell.length_c   1.000
_cell.angle_alpha   90.00
_cell.angle_beta   90.00
_cell.angle_gamma   90.00
#
_symmetry.space_group_name_H-M   'P 1'
#
loop_
_entity.id
_entity.type
_entity.pdbx_description
1 polymer ?
#
loop_
_entity_poly.entity_id
_entity_poly.type
_entity_poly.pdbx_seq_one_letter_code
_entity_poly.pdbx_strand_id
1 'polypeptide(L)'
;MKYTKIKCGKLYDGLKSVLQEDMEILVEGKYIKEVGHNLACPEDTDIIDLSHLTVTPGLIDAHVHPEYFHWRDVYLDTVYNSDGYRCLATYYCAEKALHGGFTTIRSMGWFKESYELDVKRAINEGYLPGARMLVAPHLLGTTGSHGDMTQVVRNNPPV
;
A
#
# COMPACT_ATOMS: atom_id res chain seq x y z
N MET A 1 -22.87 12.88 -8.38
CA MET A 1 -21.54 12.24 -8.10
C MET A 1 -20.49 13.31 -8.33
N LYS A 2 -19.41 13.30 -7.54
CA LYS A 2 -18.33 14.29 -7.68
C LYS A 2 -17.41 13.90 -8.82
N TYR A 3 -17.06 14.87 -9.67
CA TYR A 3 -16.10 14.69 -10.76
C TYR A 3 -14.78 15.38 -10.42
N THR A 4 -13.69 14.76 -10.88
CA THR A 4 -12.34 15.36 -10.83
C THR A 4 -11.69 15.14 -12.18
N LYS A 5 -11.15 16.22 -12.78
CA LYS A 5 -10.37 16.17 -14.00
C LYS A 5 -8.91 16.43 -13.68
N ILE A 6 -8.03 15.53 -14.06
CA ILE A 6 -6.58 15.66 -13.90
C ILE A 6 -5.98 15.98 -15.27
N LYS A 7 -5.27 17.10 -15.36
CA LYS A 7 -4.50 17.48 -16.57
C LYS A 7 -3.07 16.99 -16.38
N CYS A 8 -2.57 16.21 -17.32
CA CYS A 8 -1.25 15.60 -17.27
C CYS A 8 -0.34 16.22 -18.34
N GLY A 9 0.88 16.65 -17.99
CA GLY A 9 1.86 17.01 -19.00
C GLY A 9 2.30 15.77 -19.78
N LYS A 10 2.60 14.69 -19.09
CA LYS A 10 2.80 13.36 -19.67
C LYS A 10 2.03 12.31 -18.89
N LEU A 11 1.54 11.29 -19.58
CA LEU A 11 0.85 10.15 -18.98
C LEU A 11 1.51 8.85 -19.41
N TYR A 12 1.87 8.01 -18.42
CA TYR A 12 2.15 6.61 -18.61
C TYR A 12 0.96 5.81 -18.11
N ASP A 13 0.22 5.14 -18.97
CA ASP A 13 -1.03 4.43 -18.62
C ASP A 13 -0.80 2.97 -18.18
N GLY A 14 0.45 2.49 -18.24
CA GLY A 14 0.80 1.11 -17.93
C GLY A 14 0.45 0.10 -19.04
N LEU A 15 -0.16 0.53 -20.12
CA LEU A 15 -0.60 -0.33 -21.23
C LEU A 15 0.30 -0.14 -22.46
N LYS A 16 0.73 1.09 -22.73
CA LYS A 16 1.59 1.44 -23.85
C LYS A 16 3.03 1.64 -23.38
N SER A 17 3.98 1.33 -24.23
CA SER A 17 5.41 1.51 -23.96
C SER A 17 5.91 2.95 -24.13
N VAL A 18 5.03 3.88 -24.46
CA VAL A 18 5.35 5.29 -24.71
C VAL A 18 4.57 6.22 -23.79
N LEU A 19 5.20 7.33 -23.43
CA LEU A 19 4.51 8.43 -22.73
C LEU A 19 3.59 9.15 -23.72
N GLN A 20 2.38 9.45 -23.28
CA GLN A 20 1.38 10.22 -23.99
C GLN A 20 1.42 11.65 -23.45
N GLU A 21 1.45 12.66 -24.33
CA GLU A 21 1.54 14.07 -23.92
C GLU A 21 0.15 14.71 -23.85
N ASP A 22 0.00 15.74 -23.02
CA ASP A 22 -1.19 16.60 -22.90
C ASP A 22 -2.51 15.81 -22.65
N MET A 23 -2.41 14.73 -21.91
CA MET A 23 -3.56 13.87 -21.60
C MET A 23 -4.37 14.43 -20.44
N GLU A 24 -5.66 14.12 -20.45
CA GLU A 24 -6.58 14.37 -19.34
C GLU A 24 -7.15 13.05 -18.85
N ILE A 25 -7.39 12.98 -17.53
CA ILE A 25 -8.06 11.86 -16.86
C ILE A 25 -9.31 12.41 -16.18
N LEU A 26 -10.48 11.93 -16.58
CA LEU A 26 -11.74 12.24 -15.93
C LEU A 26 -12.09 11.14 -14.93
N VAL A 27 -12.24 11.52 -13.67
CA VAL A 27 -12.60 10.62 -12.56
C VAL A 27 -14.02 10.93 -12.11
N GLU A 28 -14.84 9.90 -11.96
CA GLU A 28 -16.18 9.96 -11.39
C GLU A 28 -16.22 9.19 -10.07
N GLY A 29 -16.28 9.92 -8.95
CA GLY A 29 -16.16 9.33 -7.61
C GLY A 29 -14.79 8.68 -7.41
N LYS A 30 -14.73 7.35 -7.42
CA LYS A 30 -13.49 6.57 -7.25
C LYS A 30 -13.03 5.83 -8.53
N TYR A 31 -13.67 6.09 -9.66
CA TYR A 31 -13.39 5.38 -10.90
C TYR A 31 -12.89 6.34 -11.98
N ILE A 32 -11.88 5.90 -12.73
CA ILE A 32 -11.48 6.55 -13.98
C ILE A 32 -12.61 6.32 -14.98
N LYS A 33 -13.24 7.40 -15.42
CA LYS A 33 -14.33 7.37 -16.38
C LYS A 33 -13.82 7.41 -17.81
N GLU A 34 -12.84 8.29 -18.06
CA GLU A 34 -12.30 8.50 -19.39
C GLU A 34 -10.86 9.01 -19.32
N VAL A 35 -10.06 8.67 -20.32
CA VAL A 35 -8.70 9.17 -20.52
C VAL A 35 -8.57 9.60 -21.98
N GLY A 36 -8.16 10.83 -22.21
CA GLY A 36 -8.08 11.38 -23.57
C GLY A 36 -7.60 12.82 -23.59
N HIS A 37 -7.83 13.50 -24.68
CA HIS A 37 -7.54 14.93 -24.86
C HIS A 37 -8.84 15.73 -24.82
N ASN A 38 -8.80 16.92 -24.21
CA ASN A 38 -9.92 17.88 -24.21
C ASN A 38 -11.25 17.25 -23.76
N LEU A 39 -11.22 16.47 -22.68
CA LEU A 39 -12.40 15.78 -22.17
C LEU A 39 -13.48 16.78 -21.71
N ALA A 40 -14.70 16.58 -22.14
CA ALA A 40 -15.84 17.32 -21.59
C ALA A 40 -16.09 16.89 -20.15
N CYS A 41 -16.43 17.84 -19.29
CA CYS A 41 -16.74 17.58 -17.88
C CYS A 41 -17.85 18.54 -17.40
N PRO A 42 -18.63 18.17 -16.35
CA PRO A 42 -19.59 19.04 -15.72
C PRO A 42 -18.95 20.35 -15.19
N GLU A 43 -19.75 21.40 -15.04
CA GLU A 43 -19.26 22.73 -14.59
C GLU A 43 -18.68 22.71 -13.17
N ASP A 44 -19.17 21.83 -12.31
CA ASP A 44 -18.73 21.66 -10.90
C ASP A 44 -17.58 20.66 -10.73
N THR A 45 -16.86 20.34 -11.82
CA THR A 45 -15.72 19.40 -11.78
C THR A 45 -14.50 20.02 -11.11
N ASP A 46 -13.93 19.35 -10.11
CA ASP A 46 -12.64 19.74 -9.54
C ASP A 46 -11.52 19.53 -10.56
N ILE A 47 -10.69 20.56 -10.76
CA ILE A 47 -9.54 20.49 -11.68
C ILE A 47 -8.24 20.34 -10.89
N ILE A 48 -7.47 19.29 -11.18
CA ILE A 48 -6.10 19.10 -10.70
C ILE A 48 -5.16 19.29 -11.89
N ASP A 49 -4.41 20.39 -11.86
CA ASP A 49 -3.47 20.71 -12.95
C ASP A 49 -2.07 20.18 -12.64
N LEU A 50 -1.71 19.09 -13.33
CA LEU A 50 -0.40 18.46 -13.31
C LEU A 50 0.27 18.55 -14.71
N SER A 51 -0.04 19.59 -15.48
CA SER A 51 0.48 19.80 -16.84
C SER A 51 2.01 19.91 -16.91
N HIS A 52 2.66 20.15 -15.77
CA HIS A 52 4.12 20.22 -15.66
C HIS A 52 4.75 18.89 -15.16
N LEU A 53 3.95 17.85 -14.92
CA LEU A 53 4.37 16.57 -14.34
C LEU A 53 4.07 15.39 -15.27
N THR A 54 4.74 14.28 -14.97
CA THR A 54 4.38 12.97 -15.52
C THR A 54 3.49 12.24 -14.53
N VAL A 55 2.32 11.82 -14.97
CA VAL A 55 1.35 11.03 -14.19
C VAL A 55 1.48 9.56 -14.55
N THR A 56 1.46 8.70 -13.56
CA THR A 56 1.51 7.24 -13.71
C THR A 56 0.44 6.58 -12.86
N PRO A 57 0.06 5.34 -13.14
CA PRO A 57 -0.66 4.52 -12.16
C PRO A 57 0.13 4.43 -10.86
N GLY A 58 -0.56 4.27 -9.74
CA GLY A 58 0.09 4.03 -8.46
C GLY A 58 0.98 2.79 -8.52
N LEU A 59 2.16 2.88 -7.91
CA LEU A 59 3.10 1.76 -7.84
C LEU A 59 2.54 0.61 -7.00
N ILE A 60 2.98 -0.60 -7.32
CA ILE A 60 2.63 -1.82 -6.58
C ILE A 60 3.91 -2.45 -6.07
N ASP A 61 4.03 -2.59 -4.74
CA ASP A 61 5.08 -3.40 -4.14
C ASP A 61 4.50 -4.78 -3.79
N ALA A 62 4.98 -5.79 -4.51
CA ALA A 62 4.43 -7.13 -4.41
C ALA A 62 5.13 -8.02 -3.35
N HIS A 63 6.10 -7.48 -2.60
CA HIS A 63 6.81 -8.21 -1.57
C HIS A 63 7.30 -7.30 -0.46
N VAL A 64 6.47 -7.13 0.57
CA VAL A 64 6.81 -6.30 1.74
C VAL A 64 6.55 -7.06 3.05
N HIS A 65 7.20 -6.60 4.11
CA HIS A 65 6.96 -6.99 5.49
C HIS A 65 6.70 -5.73 6.30
N PRO A 66 5.47 -5.19 6.29
CA PRO A 66 5.18 -3.88 6.86
C PRO A 66 5.30 -3.81 8.37
N GLU A 67 5.32 -4.94 9.05
CA GLU A 67 5.54 -5.08 10.49
C GLU A 67 7.00 -4.85 10.90
N TYR A 68 7.94 -4.80 9.96
CA TYR A 68 9.37 -4.58 10.22
C TYR A 68 9.76 -3.12 10.13
N PHE A 69 9.50 -2.38 11.17
CA PHE A 69 9.88 -0.97 11.20
C PHE A 69 11.32 -0.74 11.67
N HIS A 70 11.87 -1.61 12.48
CA HIS A 70 13.23 -1.49 13.03
C HIS A 70 14.08 -2.72 12.75
N TRP A 71 14.93 -2.62 11.74
CA TRP A 71 15.84 -3.68 11.28
C TRP A 71 16.99 -4.03 12.24
N ARG A 72 17.00 -3.52 13.49
CA ARG A 72 18.12 -3.81 14.39
C ARG A 72 18.19 -5.26 14.83
N ASP A 73 17.07 -5.86 15.12
CA ASP A 73 16.96 -7.28 15.45
C ASP A 73 15.51 -7.74 15.33
N VAL A 74 15.22 -8.35 14.19
CA VAL A 74 13.87 -8.86 13.83
C VAL A 74 13.33 -9.84 14.86
N TYR A 75 14.19 -10.65 15.46
CA TYR A 75 13.78 -11.66 16.42
C TYR A 75 13.45 -11.03 17.78
N LEU A 76 14.27 -10.09 18.24
CA LEU A 76 14.00 -9.38 19.47
C LEU A 76 12.74 -8.53 19.37
N ASP A 77 12.53 -7.85 18.24
CA ASP A 77 11.31 -7.10 18.00
C ASP A 77 10.05 -8.00 18.04
N THR A 78 10.19 -9.25 17.60
CA THR A 78 9.11 -10.24 17.65
C THR A 78 8.75 -10.65 19.08
N VAL A 79 9.68 -10.64 20.00
CA VAL A 79 9.47 -11.05 21.38
C VAL A 79 9.04 -9.88 22.26
N TYR A 80 9.61 -8.71 22.09
CA TYR A 80 9.45 -7.58 23.02
C TYR A 80 8.32 -6.62 22.67
N ASN A 81 7.91 -6.53 21.38
CA ASN A 81 6.86 -5.61 20.99
C ASN A 81 5.46 -6.19 21.21
N SER A 82 4.58 -5.39 21.81
CA SER A 82 3.17 -5.74 21.93
C SER A 82 2.47 -5.77 20.57
N ASP A 83 1.37 -6.49 20.47
CA ASP A 83 0.56 -6.57 19.25
C ASP A 83 0.02 -5.21 18.82
N GLY A 84 -0.35 -4.36 19.78
CA GLY A 84 -0.76 -2.98 19.52
C GLY A 84 0.36 -2.15 18.88
N TYR A 85 1.59 -2.26 19.37
CA TYR A 85 2.74 -1.57 18.78
C TYR A 85 2.99 -2.03 17.33
N ARG A 86 2.91 -3.32 17.07
CA ARG A 86 3.09 -3.89 15.73
C ARG A 86 2.01 -3.45 14.76
N CYS A 87 0.76 -3.39 15.23
CA CYS A 87 -0.35 -2.86 14.46
C CYS A 87 -0.05 -1.41 14.01
N LEU A 88 0.43 -0.57 14.92
CA LEU A 88 0.82 0.81 14.61
C LEU A 88 2.02 0.88 13.64
N ALA A 89 3.01 0.02 13.81
CA ALA A 89 4.18 -0.06 12.92
C ALA A 89 3.76 -0.49 11.51
N THR A 90 2.89 -1.50 11.40
CA THR A 90 2.31 -1.96 10.14
C THR A 90 1.53 -0.84 9.44
N TYR A 91 0.69 -0.10 10.19
CA TYR A 91 -0.02 1.05 9.67
C TYR A 91 0.93 2.13 9.16
N TYR A 92 1.93 2.49 9.95
CA TYR A 92 2.93 3.49 9.57
C TYR A 92 3.63 3.12 8.25
N CYS A 93 4.00 1.85 8.05
CA CYS A 93 4.59 1.37 6.80
C CYS A 93 3.62 1.49 5.63
N ALA A 94 2.34 1.13 5.82
CA ALA A 94 1.33 1.24 4.77
C ALA A 94 1.06 2.70 4.37
N GLU A 95 1.05 3.62 5.34
CA GLU A 95 0.93 5.06 5.09
C GLU A 95 2.16 5.61 4.37
N LYS A 96 3.37 5.26 4.82
CA LYS A 96 4.64 5.66 4.16
C LYS A 96 4.73 5.13 2.72
N ALA A 97 4.29 3.90 2.48
CA ALA A 97 4.21 3.35 1.13
C ALA A 97 3.31 4.22 0.24
N LEU A 98 2.12 4.60 0.71
CA LEU A 98 1.20 5.47 -0.01
C LEU A 98 1.85 6.82 -0.34
N HIS A 99 2.50 7.46 0.63
CA HIS A 99 3.21 8.73 0.42
C HIS A 99 4.41 8.59 -0.53
N GLY A 100 5.00 7.39 -0.62
CA GLY A 100 6.03 7.05 -1.60
C GLY A 100 5.51 6.72 -3.00
N GLY A 101 4.18 6.80 -3.22
CA GLY A 101 3.55 6.50 -4.51
C GLY A 101 3.12 5.04 -4.68
N PHE A 102 3.33 4.18 -3.68
CA PHE A 102 2.86 2.80 -3.71
C PHE A 102 1.41 2.74 -3.22
N THR A 103 0.48 2.66 -4.15
CA THR A 103 -0.96 2.61 -3.84
C THR A 103 -1.44 1.22 -3.44
N THR A 104 -0.62 0.20 -3.69
CA THR A 104 -0.90 -1.20 -3.32
C THR A 104 0.39 -1.86 -2.84
N ILE A 105 0.31 -2.58 -1.73
CA ILE A 105 1.38 -3.41 -1.20
C ILE A 105 0.88 -4.82 -0.96
N ARG A 106 1.75 -5.83 -1.16
CA ARG A 106 1.47 -7.21 -0.82
C ARG A 106 2.41 -7.67 0.29
N SER A 107 1.85 -7.85 1.49
CA SER A 107 2.58 -8.46 2.58
C SER A 107 2.80 -9.94 2.34
N MET A 108 3.97 -10.41 2.68
CA MET A 108 4.36 -11.82 2.60
C MET A 108 4.15 -12.56 3.92
N GLY A 109 3.55 -11.89 4.90
CA GLY A 109 3.24 -12.46 6.20
C GLY A 109 4.44 -12.54 7.14
N TRP A 110 4.15 -12.99 8.35
CA TRP A 110 5.13 -13.20 9.39
C TRP A 110 4.77 -14.39 10.29
N PHE A 111 5.50 -14.54 11.41
CA PHE A 111 5.45 -15.72 12.27
C PHE A 111 4.33 -15.71 13.29
N LYS A 112 3.72 -14.57 13.56
CA LYS A 112 2.71 -14.38 14.60
C LYS A 112 1.45 -13.75 14.03
N GLU A 113 0.48 -13.55 14.88
CA GLU A 113 -0.87 -13.10 14.56
C GLU A 113 -0.97 -11.93 13.59
N SER A 114 -2.04 -11.89 12.82
CA SER A 114 -2.21 -11.09 11.63
C SER A 114 -2.67 -9.64 11.92
N TYR A 115 -1.87 -8.85 12.61
CA TYR A 115 -2.13 -7.38 12.79
C TYR A 115 -2.42 -6.68 11.48
N GLU A 116 -1.84 -7.21 10.41
CA GLU A 116 -2.02 -6.72 9.05
C GLU A 116 -3.48 -6.78 8.60
N LEU A 117 -4.25 -7.77 9.06
CA LEU A 117 -5.68 -7.86 8.74
C LEU A 117 -6.46 -6.71 9.38
N ASP A 118 -6.12 -6.32 10.59
CA ASP A 118 -6.76 -5.21 11.28
C ASP A 118 -6.41 -3.87 10.63
N VAL A 119 -5.14 -3.66 10.28
CA VAL A 119 -4.69 -2.48 9.55
C VAL A 119 -5.35 -2.41 8.16
N LYS A 120 -5.35 -3.52 7.41
CA LYS A 120 -6.04 -3.62 6.12
C LYS A 120 -7.53 -3.26 6.26
N ARG A 121 -8.19 -3.77 7.31
CA ARG A 121 -9.58 -3.48 7.58
C ARG A 121 -9.80 -2.01 7.86
N ALA A 122 -9.00 -1.39 8.72
CA ALA A 122 -9.09 0.02 9.06
C ALA A 122 -8.89 0.94 7.84
N ILE A 123 -7.95 0.58 6.95
CA ILE A 123 -7.74 1.29 5.67
C ILE A 123 -8.95 1.12 4.75
N ASN A 124 -9.46 -0.10 4.60
CA ASN A 124 -10.60 -0.38 3.71
C ASN A 124 -11.91 0.27 4.18
N GLU A 125 -12.10 0.38 5.48
CA GLU A 125 -13.25 1.06 6.10
C GLU A 125 -13.09 2.59 6.12
N GLY A 126 -11.91 3.11 5.72
CA GLY A 126 -11.64 4.55 5.60
C GLY A 126 -11.32 5.23 6.93
N TYR A 127 -11.04 4.49 7.99
CA TYR A 127 -10.59 5.07 9.27
C TYR A 127 -9.19 5.63 9.19
N LEU A 128 -8.33 5.00 8.38
CA LEU A 128 -6.93 5.37 8.23
C LEU A 128 -6.56 5.49 6.75
N PRO A 129 -5.80 6.54 6.34
CA PRO A 129 -5.19 6.57 5.02
C PRO A 129 -4.06 5.54 4.93
N GLY A 130 -3.92 4.88 3.78
CA GLY A 130 -2.82 3.92 3.56
C GLY A 130 -2.91 3.24 2.21
N ALA A 131 -1.83 2.59 1.80
CA ALA A 131 -1.82 1.76 0.60
C ALA A 131 -2.80 0.58 0.77
N ARG A 132 -3.46 0.18 -0.33
CA ARG A 132 -4.27 -1.05 -0.34
C ARG A 132 -3.38 -2.23 0.01
N MET A 133 -3.81 -3.06 0.95
CA MET A 133 -3.03 -4.20 1.42
C MET A 133 -3.58 -5.52 0.92
N LEU A 134 -2.72 -6.32 0.27
CA LEU A 134 -2.91 -7.76 0.08
C LEU A 134 -2.10 -8.44 1.17
N VAL A 135 -2.74 -9.30 1.97
CA VAL A 135 -2.12 -9.84 3.19
C VAL A 135 -2.05 -11.36 3.11
N ALA A 136 -0.87 -11.91 3.41
CA ALA A 136 -0.65 -13.31 3.69
C ALA A 136 -0.35 -13.44 5.20
N PRO A 137 -1.32 -13.85 6.05
CA PRO A 137 -1.18 -13.73 7.50
C PRO A 137 -0.03 -14.52 8.11
N HIS A 138 0.32 -15.67 7.52
CA HIS A 138 1.32 -16.57 8.09
C HIS A 138 2.29 -17.08 7.02
N LEU A 139 3.56 -17.18 7.41
CA LEU A 139 4.55 -17.95 6.67
C LEU A 139 4.30 -19.45 6.90
N LEU A 140 4.30 -20.21 5.80
CA LEU A 140 4.28 -21.67 5.84
C LEU A 140 5.67 -22.19 5.56
N GLY A 141 6.15 -23.10 6.42
CA GLY A 141 7.48 -23.68 6.27
C GLY A 141 7.62 -25.01 7.02
N THR A 142 8.66 -25.76 6.69
CA THR A 142 9.04 -26.96 7.45
C THR A 142 9.79 -26.59 8.71
N THR A 143 9.87 -27.51 9.67
CA THR A 143 10.71 -27.36 10.87
C THR A 143 12.15 -27.04 10.48
N GLY A 144 12.74 -26.02 11.10
CA GLY A 144 14.08 -25.53 10.81
C GLY A 144 14.21 -24.64 9.56
N SER A 145 13.10 -24.36 8.85
CA SER A 145 13.10 -23.41 7.72
C SER A 145 13.10 -21.96 8.17
N HIS A 146 13.24 -21.04 7.21
CA HIS A 146 13.19 -19.60 7.44
C HIS A 146 11.92 -19.13 8.19
N GLY A 147 10.80 -19.80 8.00
CA GLY A 147 9.53 -19.50 8.67
C GLY A 147 9.35 -20.19 10.04
N ASP A 148 10.32 -20.97 10.52
CA ASP A 148 10.22 -21.68 11.79
C ASP A 148 10.79 -20.87 12.96
N MET A 149 9.92 -20.29 13.75
CA MET A 149 10.28 -19.54 14.97
C MET A 149 10.31 -20.39 16.24
N THR A 150 10.11 -21.70 16.14
CA THR A 150 10.03 -22.57 17.34
C THR A 150 11.33 -22.58 18.16
N GLN A 151 12.47 -22.37 17.52
CA GLN A 151 13.76 -22.26 18.23
C GLN A 151 13.92 -20.95 19.01
N VAL A 152 13.38 -19.86 18.48
CA VAL A 152 13.44 -18.53 19.15
C VAL A 152 12.49 -18.50 20.33
N VAL A 153 11.31 -19.08 20.17
CA VAL A 153 10.28 -19.15 21.25
C VAL A 153 10.65 -20.18 22.31
N ARG A 154 11.37 -21.25 21.96
CA ARG A 154 11.77 -22.28 22.93
C ARG A 154 12.71 -21.77 24.01
N ASN A 155 13.54 -20.79 23.73
CA ASN A 155 14.49 -20.22 24.67
C ASN A 155 13.93 -19.03 25.46
N ASN A 156 12.77 -18.53 25.10
CA ASN A 156 12.08 -17.44 25.78
C ASN A 156 10.60 -17.80 25.96
N PRO A 157 10.26 -18.63 26.97
CA PRO A 157 8.85 -18.89 27.26
C PRO A 157 8.14 -17.57 27.57
N PRO A 158 6.90 -17.39 27.12
CA PRO A 158 6.13 -16.20 27.48
C PRO A 158 6.04 -16.09 28.99
N VAL A 159 6.39 -14.94 29.53
CA VAL A 159 6.24 -14.57 30.94
C VAL A 159 4.77 -14.37 31.23
#